data_2ff590f25c76a3eafc56a4bc49a6ddf1
#
_entry.id   2ff590f25c76a3eafc56a4bc49a6ddf1
#
_cell.length_a   1.000
_cell.length_b   1.000
_cell.length_c   1.000
_cell.angle_alpha   90.00
_cell.angle_beta   90.00
_cell.angle_gamma   90.00
#
_symmetry.space_group_name_H-M   'P 1'
#
loop_
_entity.id
_entity.type
_entity.pdbx_description
1 polymer ?
#
loop_
_entity_poly.entity_id
_entity_poly.type
_entity_poly.pdbx_seq_one_letter_code
_entity_poly.pdbx_strand_id
1 'polypeptide(L)'
;VIAETLDVEARAWVDATLAGLTLRELIGQVIIEWIPGGYVTATSTEFEPLRAWVEDDQIGGVSPSIGTPHAYVSKLNELQNRAKIPLLVAADFENGGPGMRINGAFALPSMLPQGGGTDFPPTMAFGAIGDERFAYEYGRITAREARATGVHFLFSPVLDVNSNPENPVIATRSFGADPDLVARMGAAFIRGAHDGGALTTGKHFPGHGDTSTDSHIGIPVVRADRKRLDELELAPFQVAIDEGVDAIMTAHLQLPEVLGPGAPPATLAPEVMTNILRDDMGFQGLVFTDAMTMRGITDMYGIAEASIRAIEAGSDIVLSPKAVDDVIDAIEDAVQQGRISRGRLEISVRRLLTIKARLGLHRERFVSLEEVDKLVGVGSHNAFADTAAARSITLVRDTKRLLPMDALSMVPTLHIHYAGSTRLWANRAFGN
;
A
#
# COMPACT_ATOMS: atom_id res chain seq x y z
N VAL A 1 -2.34 -6.07 -15.96
CA VAL A 1 -2.89 -6.01 -17.32
C VAL A 1 -4.00 -4.96 -17.38
N ILE A 2 -3.63 -3.70 -17.67
CA ILE A 2 -4.59 -2.59 -17.93
C ILE A 2 -5.42 -2.87 -19.22
N ALA A 3 -5.15 -3.96 -19.91
CA ALA A 3 -5.73 -4.32 -21.20
C ALA A 3 -6.98 -5.22 -21.13
N GLU A 4 -7.58 -5.45 -20.00
CA GLU A 4 -8.97 -5.90 -20.01
C GLU A 4 -9.81 -4.75 -20.55
N THR A 5 -10.29 -4.93 -21.76
CA THR A 5 -11.09 -3.92 -22.45
C THR A 5 -12.35 -3.67 -21.65
N LEU A 6 -12.46 -2.44 -21.10
CA LEU A 6 -13.72 -1.99 -20.51
C LEU A 6 -14.87 -2.29 -21.47
N ASP A 7 -16.00 -2.73 -20.95
CA ASP A 7 -17.20 -2.81 -21.74
C ASP A 7 -17.64 -1.43 -22.24
N VAL A 8 -18.60 -1.39 -23.15
CA VAL A 8 -19.04 -0.14 -23.80
C VAL A 8 -19.58 0.86 -22.78
N GLU A 9 -20.34 0.41 -21.78
CA GLU A 9 -20.92 1.26 -20.74
C GLU A 9 -19.83 1.84 -19.82
N ALA A 10 -18.90 1.02 -19.36
CA ALA A 10 -17.78 1.44 -18.52
C ALA A 10 -16.89 2.47 -19.24
N ARG A 11 -16.62 2.26 -20.53
CA ARG A 11 -15.85 3.20 -21.35
C ARG A 11 -16.59 4.52 -21.51
N ALA A 12 -17.89 4.46 -21.82
CA ALA A 12 -18.73 5.66 -21.94
C ALA A 12 -18.77 6.44 -20.62
N TRP A 13 -18.85 5.74 -19.49
CA TRP A 13 -18.79 6.36 -18.16
C TRP A 13 -17.46 7.09 -17.91
N VAL A 14 -16.32 6.47 -18.25
CA VAL A 14 -14.99 7.09 -18.11
C VAL A 14 -14.92 8.36 -18.96
N ASP A 15 -15.30 8.28 -20.24
CA ASP A 15 -15.19 9.40 -21.15
C ASP A 15 -16.13 10.57 -20.77
N ALA A 16 -17.37 10.26 -20.41
CA ALA A 16 -18.34 11.26 -19.98
C ALA A 16 -17.93 11.92 -18.66
N THR A 17 -17.46 11.14 -17.70
CA THR A 17 -17.00 11.67 -16.40
C THR A 17 -15.82 12.59 -16.60
N LEU A 18 -14.79 12.17 -17.32
CA LEU A 18 -13.59 12.97 -17.58
C LEU A 18 -13.93 14.29 -18.30
N ALA A 19 -14.77 14.22 -19.32
CA ALA A 19 -15.17 15.41 -20.10
C ALA A 19 -15.98 16.42 -19.28
N GLY A 20 -16.67 15.98 -18.23
CA GLY A 20 -17.48 16.82 -17.35
C GLY A 20 -16.73 17.50 -16.21
N LEU A 21 -15.44 17.19 -15.99
CA LEU A 21 -14.67 17.74 -14.87
C LEU A 21 -14.17 19.16 -15.13
N THR A 22 -14.41 20.05 -14.18
CA THR A 22 -13.67 21.32 -14.06
C THR A 22 -12.19 21.07 -13.76
N LEU A 23 -11.35 22.10 -13.83
CA LEU A 23 -9.93 21.94 -13.48
C LEU A 23 -9.75 21.54 -12.01
N ARG A 24 -10.49 22.19 -11.09
CA ARG A 24 -10.41 21.89 -9.66
C ARG A 24 -10.85 20.46 -9.35
N GLU A 25 -11.96 20.00 -9.93
CA GLU A 25 -12.41 18.60 -9.80
C GLU A 25 -11.39 17.60 -10.39
N LEU A 26 -10.74 17.95 -11.51
CA LEU A 26 -9.69 17.14 -12.11
C LEU A 26 -8.47 17.00 -11.16
N ILE A 27 -8.09 18.10 -10.49
CA ILE A 27 -7.03 18.12 -9.50
C ILE A 27 -7.42 17.30 -8.26
N GLY A 28 -8.65 17.46 -7.77
CA GLY A 28 -9.17 16.65 -6.66
C GLY A 28 -9.03 15.14 -6.92
N GLN A 29 -9.33 14.71 -8.16
CA GLN A 29 -9.24 13.28 -8.52
C GLN A 29 -7.80 12.70 -8.44
N VAL A 30 -6.74 13.48 -8.51
CA VAL A 30 -5.35 12.99 -8.35
C VAL A 30 -4.89 12.96 -6.89
N ILE A 31 -5.77 13.22 -5.92
CA ILE A 31 -5.47 13.19 -4.49
C ILE A 31 -6.15 12.00 -3.84
N ILE A 32 -5.40 11.23 -3.06
CA ILE A 32 -5.92 10.22 -2.14
C ILE A 32 -5.44 10.57 -0.73
N GLU A 33 -6.41 10.80 0.18
CA GLU A 33 -6.07 11.26 1.53
C GLU A 33 -6.19 10.14 2.56
N TRP A 34 -5.27 10.16 3.52
CA TRP A 34 -5.31 9.27 4.67
C TRP A 34 -6.42 9.68 5.65
N ILE A 35 -7.20 8.69 6.08
CA ILE A 35 -8.28 8.89 7.04
C ILE A 35 -8.19 7.94 8.24
N PRO A 36 -8.65 8.34 9.44
CA PRO A 36 -8.79 7.42 10.56
C PRO A 36 -9.73 6.27 10.21
N GLY A 37 -9.37 5.01 10.55
CA GLY A 37 -10.19 3.82 10.27
C GLY A 37 -11.32 3.60 11.27
N GLY A 38 -11.25 4.20 12.48
CA GLY A 38 -12.29 4.07 13.51
C GLY A 38 -13.63 4.69 13.13
N TYR A 39 -14.70 4.25 13.77
CA TYR A 39 -16.04 4.83 13.58
C TYR A 39 -16.10 6.30 13.99
N VAL A 40 -16.82 7.08 13.21
CA VAL A 40 -17.16 8.48 13.52
C VAL A 40 -18.58 8.75 12.98
N THR A 41 -19.39 9.48 13.75
CA THR A 41 -20.74 9.82 13.30
C THR A 41 -20.69 10.90 12.21
N ALA A 42 -21.53 10.78 11.19
CA ALA A 42 -21.58 11.71 10.06
C ALA A 42 -21.99 13.16 10.45
N THR A 43 -22.45 13.35 11.68
CA THR A 43 -22.85 14.66 12.23
C THR A 43 -21.83 15.24 13.21
N SER A 44 -20.68 14.59 13.40
CA SER A 44 -19.65 15.07 14.31
C SER A 44 -18.67 16.02 13.62
N THR A 45 -18.02 16.85 14.41
CA THR A 45 -16.99 17.77 13.93
C THR A 45 -15.77 17.06 13.34
N GLU A 46 -15.48 15.84 13.78
CA GLU A 46 -14.39 15.01 13.26
C GLU A 46 -14.70 14.47 11.87
N PHE A 47 -15.98 14.45 11.46
CA PHE A 47 -16.38 14.03 10.12
C PHE A 47 -16.32 15.17 9.09
N GLU A 48 -16.37 16.44 9.53
CA GLU A 48 -16.41 17.60 8.64
C GLU A 48 -15.26 17.67 7.62
N PRO A 49 -13.97 17.44 8.00
CA PRO A 49 -12.89 17.41 7.01
C PRO A 49 -13.10 16.33 5.95
N LEU A 50 -13.58 15.14 6.35
CA LEU A 50 -13.82 14.04 5.41
C LEU A 50 -14.95 14.39 4.43
N ARG A 51 -15.98 15.06 4.93
CA ARG A 51 -17.09 15.54 4.12
C ARG A 51 -16.60 16.58 3.09
N ALA A 52 -15.85 17.58 3.52
CA ALA A 52 -15.33 18.62 2.64
C ALA A 52 -14.46 18.04 1.54
N TRP A 53 -13.50 17.17 1.85
CA TRP A 53 -12.66 16.51 0.85
C TRP A 53 -13.47 15.73 -0.20
N VAL A 54 -14.57 15.06 0.23
CA VAL A 54 -15.36 14.22 -0.67
C VAL A 54 -16.39 15.04 -1.47
N GLU A 55 -17.13 15.97 -0.83
CA GLU A 55 -18.22 16.72 -1.45
C GLU A 55 -17.72 17.97 -2.17
N ASP A 56 -16.81 18.74 -1.54
CA ASP A 56 -16.38 20.05 -2.02
C ASP A 56 -15.14 19.91 -2.92
N ASP A 57 -14.09 19.20 -2.49
CA ASP A 57 -12.84 18.99 -3.23
C ASP A 57 -12.89 17.82 -4.21
N GLN A 58 -13.84 16.91 -4.07
CA GLN A 58 -14.04 15.73 -4.91
C GLN A 58 -12.76 14.91 -5.09
N ILE A 59 -12.06 14.60 -3.99
CA ILE A 59 -10.81 13.81 -4.03
C ILE A 59 -11.02 12.44 -4.69
N GLY A 60 -9.95 11.93 -5.31
CA GLY A 60 -9.98 10.66 -6.05
C GLY A 60 -10.21 9.43 -5.19
N GLY A 61 -9.86 9.48 -3.91
CA GLY A 61 -10.01 8.36 -3.00
C GLY A 61 -9.55 8.64 -1.59
N VAL A 62 -9.61 7.59 -0.76
CA VAL A 62 -9.19 7.63 0.64
C VAL A 62 -8.34 6.40 1.00
N SER A 63 -7.47 6.59 1.99
CA SER A 63 -6.65 5.51 2.57
C SER A 63 -6.96 5.36 4.06
N PRO A 64 -7.82 4.41 4.47
CA PRO A 64 -8.18 4.24 5.87
C PRO A 64 -7.04 3.59 6.67
N SER A 65 -6.81 4.12 7.87
CA SER A 65 -5.89 3.59 8.89
C SER A 65 -6.55 2.48 9.71
N ILE A 66 -6.02 2.22 10.91
CA ILE A 66 -6.51 1.15 11.78
C ILE A 66 -7.96 1.38 12.22
N GLY A 67 -8.79 0.35 12.09
CA GLY A 67 -10.17 0.34 12.53
C GLY A 67 -10.76 -1.07 12.60
N THR A 68 -11.97 -1.20 13.13
CA THR A 68 -12.68 -2.47 13.07
C THR A 68 -13.30 -2.69 11.69
N PRO A 69 -13.56 -3.93 11.26
CA PRO A 69 -14.18 -4.20 9.96
C PRO A 69 -15.50 -3.43 9.76
N HIS A 70 -16.38 -3.44 10.76
CA HIS A 70 -17.68 -2.76 10.70
C HIS A 70 -17.54 -1.23 10.66
N ALA A 71 -16.54 -0.67 11.37
CA ALA A 71 -16.25 0.76 11.30
C ALA A 71 -15.77 1.18 9.89
N TYR A 72 -14.97 0.33 9.25
CA TYR A 72 -14.57 0.53 7.84
C TYR A 72 -15.79 0.60 6.93
N VAL A 73 -16.61 -0.46 6.92
CA VAL A 73 -17.79 -0.53 6.04
C VAL A 73 -18.72 0.66 6.27
N SER A 74 -19.05 0.95 7.53
CA SER A 74 -19.96 2.07 7.86
C SER A 74 -19.42 3.40 7.36
N LYS A 75 -18.15 3.70 7.63
CA LYS A 75 -17.54 4.95 7.22
C LYS A 75 -17.35 5.04 5.69
N LEU A 76 -16.85 3.99 5.08
CA LEU A 76 -16.58 3.99 3.65
C LEU A 76 -17.85 4.06 2.82
N ASN A 77 -18.93 3.36 3.24
CA ASN A 77 -20.23 3.48 2.60
C ASN A 77 -20.81 4.90 2.73
N GLU A 78 -20.64 5.56 3.89
CA GLU A 78 -21.10 6.94 4.06
C GLU A 78 -20.31 7.91 3.14
N LEU A 79 -18.98 7.75 3.04
CA LEU A 79 -18.18 8.56 2.13
C LEU A 79 -18.52 8.27 0.66
N GLN A 80 -18.73 7.01 0.28
CA GLN A 80 -19.17 6.62 -1.06
C GLN A 80 -20.53 7.19 -1.42
N ASN A 81 -21.47 7.26 -0.44
CA ASN A 81 -22.80 7.84 -0.65
C ASN A 81 -22.74 9.33 -0.97
N ARG A 82 -21.75 10.04 -0.39
CA ARG A 82 -21.56 11.49 -0.60
C ARG A 82 -20.76 11.81 -1.86
N ALA A 83 -19.93 10.88 -2.31
CA ALA A 83 -19.05 11.10 -3.44
C ALA A 83 -19.83 11.19 -4.76
N LYS A 84 -19.63 12.26 -5.52
CA LYS A 84 -20.15 12.43 -6.90
C LYS A 84 -19.53 11.37 -7.83
N ILE A 85 -18.24 11.20 -7.76
CA ILE A 85 -17.47 10.16 -8.45
C ILE A 85 -17.05 9.11 -7.41
N PRO A 86 -17.23 7.80 -7.63
CA PRO A 86 -16.86 6.79 -6.66
C PRO A 86 -15.43 6.94 -6.17
N LEU A 87 -15.22 6.85 -4.87
CA LEU A 87 -13.88 6.90 -4.27
C LEU A 87 -13.11 5.61 -4.53
N LEU A 88 -11.84 5.72 -4.92
CA LEU A 88 -10.92 4.61 -4.82
C LEU A 88 -10.46 4.47 -3.35
N VAL A 89 -10.64 3.31 -2.75
CA VAL A 89 -10.17 3.04 -1.40
C VAL A 89 -8.94 2.14 -1.46
N ALA A 90 -7.82 2.65 -0.96
CA ALA A 90 -6.55 1.95 -0.93
C ALA A 90 -6.02 1.85 0.51
N ALA A 91 -5.39 0.75 0.90
CA ALA A 91 -4.87 0.60 2.26
C ALA A 91 -3.62 -0.27 2.32
N ASP A 92 -2.81 -0.04 3.38
CA ASP A 92 -1.64 -0.87 3.70
C ASP A 92 -2.07 -2.21 4.31
N PHE A 93 -2.33 -3.18 3.46
CA PHE A 93 -2.52 -4.57 3.85
C PHE A 93 -1.28 -5.35 3.41
N GLU A 94 -0.16 -5.08 4.09
CA GLU A 94 1.15 -5.66 3.74
C GLU A 94 1.65 -6.61 4.83
N ASN A 95 2.49 -6.13 5.74
CA ASN A 95 3.17 -6.89 6.79
C ASN A 95 2.18 -7.31 7.89
N GLY A 96 1.61 -8.51 7.76
CA GLY A 96 0.49 -8.98 8.60
C GLY A 96 -0.85 -9.03 7.85
N GLY A 97 -0.90 -8.61 6.59
CA GLY A 97 -2.11 -8.65 5.76
C GLY A 97 -3.26 -7.80 6.30
N PRO A 98 -4.50 -8.31 6.26
CA PRO A 98 -5.68 -7.57 6.72
C PRO A 98 -5.59 -7.15 8.19
N GLY A 99 -5.06 -8.01 9.06
CA GLY A 99 -4.91 -7.75 10.50
C GLY A 99 -4.05 -6.53 10.82
N MET A 100 -3.21 -6.08 9.89
CA MET A 100 -2.43 -4.85 10.04
C MET A 100 -3.33 -3.60 10.22
N ARG A 101 -4.45 -3.53 9.50
CA ARG A 101 -5.35 -2.36 9.50
C ARG A 101 -6.73 -2.67 10.04
N ILE A 102 -7.30 -3.83 9.73
CA ILE A 102 -8.62 -4.23 10.20
C ILE A 102 -8.44 -4.99 11.52
N ASN A 103 -8.31 -4.24 12.61
CA ASN A 103 -7.90 -4.82 13.89
C ASN A 103 -8.86 -4.45 15.02
N GLY A 104 -9.67 -5.42 15.45
CA GLY A 104 -10.59 -5.25 16.57
C GLY A 104 -9.91 -5.08 17.94
N ALA A 105 -8.68 -5.57 18.11
CA ALA A 105 -7.98 -5.51 19.39
C ALA A 105 -7.58 -4.09 19.81
N PHE A 106 -7.42 -3.16 18.87
CA PHE A 106 -7.12 -1.76 19.17
C PHE A 106 -8.31 -0.99 19.73
N ALA A 107 -9.55 -1.37 19.36
CA ALA A 107 -10.75 -0.69 19.83
C ALA A 107 -11.16 -1.16 21.22
N LEU A 108 -11.11 -2.47 21.48
CA LEU A 108 -11.57 -3.09 22.73
C LEU A 108 -10.76 -4.35 23.06
N PRO A 109 -9.48 -4.24 23.46
CA PRO A 109 -8.53 -5.36 23.51
C PRO A 109 -8.93 -6.49 24.47
N SER A 110 -9.78 -6.20 25.47
CA SER A 110 -10.19 -7.18 26.49
C SER A 110 -11.61 -7.71 26.31
N MET A 111 -12.42 -7.11 25.46
CA MET A 111 -13.85 -7.41 25.34
C MET A 111 -14.25 -8.01 23.99
N LEU A 112 -13.44 -7.86 22.94
CA LEU A 112 -13.68 -8.43 21.61
C LEU A 112 -12.47 -9.25 21.18
N PRO A 113 -12.33 -10.50 21.65
CA PRO A 113 -11.19 -11.36 21.31
C PRO A 113 -11.17 -11.80 19.84
N GLN A 114 -12.21 -11.51 19.08
CA GLN A 114 -12.38 -11.91 17.68
C GLN A 114 -13.09 -10.80 16.92
N GLY A 115 -12.41 -10.03 16.15
CA GLY A 115 -13.09 -8.94 15.45
C GLY A 115 -12.22 -8.22 14.43
N GLY A 116 -11.07 -8.77 14.12
CA GLY A 116 -10.16 -8.24 13.12
C GLY A 116 -10.08 -9.08 11.87
N GLY A 117 -9.44 -8.58 10.83
CA GLY A 117 -9.00 -9.36 9.70
C GLY A 117 -7.94 -10.38 10.12
N THR A 118 -7.68 -11.32 9.24
CA THR A 118 -6.65 -12.35 9.45
C THR A 118 -5.30 -11.69 9.71
N ASP A 119 -4.67 -12.05 10.83
CA ASP A 119 -3.35 -11.55 11.21
C ASP A 119 -2.28 -12.55 10.77
N PHE A 120 -1.62 -12.25 9.68
CA PHE A 120 -0.56 -13.07 9.11
C PHE A 120 0.78 -12.82 9.80
N PRO A 121 1.73 -13.79 9.76
CA PRO A 121 3.11 -13.51 10.11
C PRO A 121 3.69 -12.46 9.14
N PRO A 122 4.81 -11.80 9.52
CA PRO A 122 5.48 -10.83 8.66
C PRO A 122 5.79 -11.38 7.27
N THR A 123 5.87 -10.51 6.27
CA THR A 123 6.11 -10.87 4.87
C THR A 123 7.36 -11.75 4.69
N MET A 124 8.43 -11.48 5.46
CA MET A 124 9.65 -12.29 5.47
C MET A 124 9.41 -13.76 5.87
N ALA A 125 8.37 -14.05 6.62
CA ALA A 125 8.00 -15.43 6.97
C ALA A 125 7.63 -16.24 5.71
N PHE A 126 6.93 -15.62 4.75
CA PHE A 126 6.61 -16.26 3.48
C PHE A 126 7.86 -16.48 2.62
N GLY A 127 8.81 -15.53 2.65
CA GLY A 127 10.13 -15.73 2.04
C GLY A 127 10.90 -16.88 2.67
N ALA A 128 10.85 -17.02 4.00
CA ALA A 128 11.49 -18.14 4.70
C ALA A 128 10.86 -19.51 4.38
N ILE A 129 9.55 -19.55 4.10
CA ILE A 129 8.87 -20.75 3.60
C ILE A 129 9.35 -21.07 2.17
N GLY A 130 9.54 -20.05 1.32
CA GLY A 130 10.04 -20.18 -0.05
C GLY A 130 9.10 -20.87 -1.04
N ASP A 131 7.85 -21.09 -0.68
CA ASP A 131 6.81 -21.73 -1.48
C ASP A 131 5.80 -20.69 -1.98
N GLU A 132 5.80 -20.43 -3.29
CA GLU A 132 4.95 -19.43 -3.95
C GLU A 132 3.44 -19.65 -3.68
N ARG A 133 3.00 -20.89 -3.41
CA ARG A 133 1.61 -21.18 -3.05
C ARG A 133 1.18 -20.47 -1.76
N PHE A 134 2.13 -20.26 -0.83
CA PHE A 134 1.85 -19.52 0.40
C PHE A 134 1.73 -18.02 0.14
N ALA A 135 2.57 -17.45 -0.73
CA ALA A 135 2.45 -16.03 -1.11
C ALA A 135 1.18 -15.77 -1.92
N TYR A 136 0.80 -16.69 -2.82
CA TYR A 136 -0.46 -16.63 -3.56
C TYR A 136 -1.66 -16.61 -2.60
N GLU A 137 -1.73 -17.56 -1.67
CA GLU A 137 -2.86 -17.66 -0.73
C GLU A 137 -2.90 -16.48 0.24
N TYR A 138 -1.74 -15.96 0.64
CA TYR A 138 -1.61 -14.73 1.40
C TYR A 138 -2.25 -13.55 0.65
N GLY A 139 -1.91 -13.35 -0.62
CA GLY A 139 -2.51 -12.31 -1.47
C GLY A 139 -4.01 -12.49 -1.63
N ARG A 140 -4.46 -13.73 -1.88
CA ARG A 140 -5.87 -14.06 -2.11
C ARG A 140 -6.76 -13.79 -0.88
N ILE A 141 -6.32 -14.23 0.30
CA ILE A 141 -7.06 -13.98 1.54
C ILE A 141 -7.07 -12.48 1.86
N THR A 142 -5.91 -11.81 1.76
CA THR A 142 -5.79 -10.37 1.99
C THR A 142 -6.77 -9.59 1.10
N ALA A 143 -6.83 -9.92 -0.18
CA ALA A 143 -7.72 -9.26 -1.12
C ALA A 143 -9.22 -9.51 -0.82
N ARG A 144 -9.59 -10.73 -0.49
CA ARG A 144 -10.99 -11.06 -0.14
C ARG A 144 -11.47 -10.30 1.07
N GLU A 145 -10.68 -10.22 2.13
CA GLU A 145 -11.02 -9.49 3.34
C GLU A 145 -11.00 -7.98 3.11
N ALA A 146 -10.06 -7.48 2.31
CA ALA A 146 -10.02 -6.09 1.88
C ALA A 146 -11.31 -5.70 1.15
N ARG A 147 -11.71 -6.48 0.14
CA ARG A 147 -12.93 -6.24 -0.65
C ARG A 147 -14.18 -6.28 0.21
N ALA A 148 -14.29 -7.23 1.16
CA ALA A 148 -15.41 -7.33 2.08
C ALA A 148 -15.54 -6.12 3.00
N THR A 149 -14.47 -5.35 3.21
CA THR A 149 -14.45 -4.14 4.04
C THR A 149 -14.46 -2.83 3.23
N GLY A 150 -14.62 -2.92 1.91
CA GLY A 150 -14.68 -1.75 1.02
C GLY A 150 -13.33 -1.23 0.54
N VAL A 151 -12.24 -1.96 0.79
CA VAL A 151 -10.91 -1.64 0.25
C VAL A 151 -10.74 -2.30 -1.12
N HIS A 152 -10.34 -1.50 -2.11
CA HIS A 152 -10.24 -1.91 -3.50
C HIS A 152 -8.81 -2.18 -3.93
N PHE A 153 -7.86 -1.45 -3.34
CA PHE A 153 -6.47 -1.40 -3.72
C PHE A 153 -5.57 -1.72 -2.52
N LEU A 154 -4.70 -2.69 -2.67
CA LEU A 154 -3.71 -3.05 -1.66
C LEU A 154 -2.42 -2.27 -1.90
N PHE A 155 -1.91 -1.55 -0.91
CA PHE A 155 -0.54 -1.03 -0.91
C PHE A 155 0.44 -2.15 -0.56
N SER A 156 0.39 -3.20 -1.35
CA SER A 156 1.24 -4.41 -1.33
C SER A 156 1.21 -5.09 -2.71
N PRO A 157 2.23 -5.92 -3.03
CA PRO A 157 3.33 -6.39 -2.18
C PRO A 157 4.48 -5.39 -2.04
N VAL A 158 5.27 -5.54 -0.95
CA VAL A 158 6.58 -4.92 -0.82
C VAL A 158 7.57 -5.71 -1.67
N LEU A 159 8.17 -5.04 -2.66
CA LEU A 159 9.11 -5.61 -3.63
C LEU A 159 10.57 -5.20 -3.36
N ASP A 160 10.79 -4.48 -2.26
CA ASP A 160 12.14 -4.10 -1.83
C ASP A 160 12.96 -5.35 -1.49
N VAL A 161 14.16 -5.45 -2.05
CA VAL A 161 15.12 -6.50 -1.72
C VAL A 161 15.90 -6.06 -0.48
N ASN A 162 15.72 -6.74 0.65
CA ASN A 162 16.35 -6.37 1.93
C ASN A 162 17.85 -6.72 1.93
N SER A 163 18.61 -6.09 1.04
CA SER A 163 20.05 -6.32 0.85
C SER A 163 20.91 -5.78 1.98
N ASN A 164 20.40 -4.79 2.72
CA ASN A 164 21.05 -4.25 3.91
C ASN A 164 20.36 -4.78 5.19
N PRO A 165 21.02 -5.65 5.97
CA PRO A 165 20.44 -6.20 7.21
C PRO A 165 20.19 -5.15 8.30
N GLU A 166 20.83 -3.99 8.21
CA GLU A 166 20.66 -2.84 9.12
C GLU A 166 19.53 -1.90 8.69
N ASN A 167 18.77 -2.25 7.65
CA ASN A 167 17.68 -1.42 7.15
C ASN A 167 16.58 -1.24 8.21
N PRO A 168 16.30 -0.01 8.68
CA PRO A 168 15.35 0.21 9.77
C PRO A 168 13.89 0.21 9.31
N VAL A 169 13.62 0.25 8.00
CA VAL A 169 12.27 0.46 7.44
C VAL A 169 11.73 -0.80 6.79
N ILE A 170 12.51 -1.46 5.95
CA ILE A 170 12.06 -2.61 5.16
C ILE A 170 12.11 -3.88 6.01
N ALA A 171 13.28 -4.32 6.43
CA ALA A 171 13.44 -5.45 7.36
C ALA A 171 12.45 -6.59 7.05
N THR A 172 11.59 -6.96 8.01
CA THR A 172 10.63 -8.05 7.91
C THR A 172 9.45 -7.77 6.96
N ARG A 173 9.34 -6.57 6.41
CA ARG A 173 8.32 -6.22 5.40
C ARG A 173 8.67 -6.80 4.02
N SER A 174 9.95 -7.07 3.73
CA SER A 174 10.40 -7.74 2.50
C SER A 174 10.21 -9.25 2.58
N PHE A 175 10.09 -9.90 1.43
CA PHE A 175 10.18 -11.37 1.31
C PHE A 175 11.59 -11.89 1.57
N GLY A 176 12.65 -11.07 1.45
CA GLY A 176 14.02 -11.47 1.73
C GLY A 176 15.09 -10.59 1.07
N ALA A 177 16.32 -11.12 1.06
CA ALA A 177 17.50 -10.44 0.53
C ALA A 177 17.92 -10.94 -0.88
N ASP A 178 17.23 -11.94 -1.42
CA ASP A 178 17.46 -12.48 -2.75
C ASP A 178 16.43 -11.89 -3.73
N PRO A 179 16.86 -11.14 -4.77
CA PRO A 179 15.95 -10.50 -5.71
C PRO A 179 15.05 -11.49 -6.46
N ASP A 180 15.55 -12.68 -6.80
CA ASP A 180 14.76 -13.70 -7.48
C ASP A 180 13.66 -14.27 -6.56
N LEU A 181 13.95 -14.45 -5.27
CA LEU A 181 12.94 -14.84 -4.29
C LEU A 181 11.87 -13.76 -4.14
N VAL A 182 12.28 -12.50 -3.96
CA VAL A 182 11.35 -11.37 -3.83
C VAL A 182 10.45 -11.26 -5.06
N ALA A 183 11.03 -11.39 -6.25
CA ALA A 183 10.31 -11.35 -7.52
C ALA A 183 9.24 -12.45 -7.61
N ARG A 184 9.61 -13.72 -7.38
CA ARG A 184 8.66 -14.85 -7.46
C ARG A 184 7.55 -14.77 -6.41
N MET A 185 7.90 -14.44 -5.17
CA MET A 185 6.92 -14.34 -4.09
C MET A 185 5.99 -13.14 -4.30
N GLY A 186 6.53 -12.00 -4.78
CA GLY A 186 5.76 -10.82 -5.14
C GLY A 186 4.76 -11.11 -6.27
N ALA A 187 5.21 -11.77 -7.34
CA ALA A 187 4.36 -12.18 -8.45
C ALA A 187 3.23 -13.14 -8.00
N ALA A 188 3.57 -14.11 -7.16
CA ALA A 188 2.55 -15.03 -6.61
C ALA A 188 1.52 -14.29 -5.74
N PHE A 189 1.94 -13.33 -4.92
CA PHE A 189 1.04 -12.47 -4.16
C PHE A 189 0.09 -11.69 -5.07
N ILE A 190 0.61 -11.07 -6.14
CA ILE A 190 -0.18 -10.30 -7.12
C ILE A 190 -1.26 -11.18 -7.74
N ARG A 191 -0.90 -12.38 -8.24
CA ARG A 191 -1.89 -13.34 -8.78
C ARG A 191 -2.98 -13.67 -7.77
N GLY A 192 -2.57 -13.99 -6.54
CA GLY A 192 -3.52 -14.30 -5.46
C GLY A 192 -4.45 -13.14 -5.14
N ALA A 193 -3.91 -11.93 -5.07
CA ALA A 193 -4.71 -10.72 -4.80
C ALA A 193 -5.72 -10.44 -5.92
N HIS A 194 -5.34 -10.60 -7.18
CA HIS A 194 -6.27 -10.48 -8.32
C HIS A 194 -7.39 -11.52 -8.24
N ASP A 195 -7.08 -12.77 -7.95
CA ASP A 195 -8.08 -13.82 -7.76
C ASP A 195 -8.97 -13.59 -6.52
N GLY A 196 -8.47 -12.84 -5.53
CA GLY A 196 -9.23 -12.34 -4.39
C GLY A 196 -10.09 -11.11 -4.69
N GLY A 197 -9.92 -10.49 -5.87
CA GLY A 197 -10.73 -9.37 -6.36
C GLY A 197 -10.22 -7.98 -6.00
N ALA A 198 -9.00 -7.83 -5.46
CA ALA A 198 -8.37 -6.54 -5.19
C ALA A 198 -7.21 -6.26 -6.16
N LEU A 199 -6.92 -4.99 -6.34
CA LEU A 199 -5.79 -4.52 -7.13
C LEU A 199 -4.55 -4.33 -6.23
N THR A 200 -3.36 -4.32 -6.84
CA THR A 200 -2.08 -4.38 -6.14
C THR A 200 -1.15 -3.22 -6.46
N THR A 201 -0.27 -2.90 -5.51
CA THR A 201 0.75 -1.86 -5.66
C THR A 201 2.12 -2.41 -5.28
N GLY A 202 3.04 -2.48 -6.25
CA GLY A 202 4.43 -2.79 -5.95
C GLY A 202 5.15 -1.59 -5.33
N LYS A 203 5.85 -1.80 -4.21
CA LYS A 203 6.52 -0.72 -3.48
C LYS A 203 7.82 -1.17 -2.83
N HIS A 204 8.75 -0.24 -2.59
CA HIS A 204 8.77 1.20 -2.84
C HIS A 204 9.77 1.51 -3.95
N PHE A 205 9.29 1.87 -5.12
CA PHE A 205 10.11 2.07 -6.32
C PHE A 205 11.05 3.28 -6.19
N PRO A 206 12.32 3.19 -6.60
CA PRO A 206 12.99 2.11 -7.32
C PRO A 206 13.66 1.05 -6.45
N GLY A 207 13.35 0.92 -5.17
CA GLY A 207 13.89 -0.05 -4.24
C GLY A 207 14.48 0.62 -3.00
N HIS A 208 13.88 0.33 -1.84
CA HIS A 208 14.23 0.92 -0.53
C HIS A 208 15.07 -0.03 0.34
N GLY A 209 15.43 -1.22 -0.18
CA GLY A 209 16.00 -2.30 0.63
C GLY A 209 17.44 -2.10 1.10
N ASP A 210 18.25 -1.26 0.41
CA ASP A 210 19.66 -0.97 0.75
C ASP A 210 19.85 0.33 1.56
N THR A 211 18.78 0.89 2.12
CA THR A 211 18.88 2.13 2.88
C THR A 211 19.22 1.88 4.35
N SER A 212 19.92 2.85 4.97
CA SER A 212 20.25 2.85 6.39
C SER A 212 19.54 3.98 7.17
N THR A 213 18.69 4.75 6.50
CA THR A 213 17.92 5.85 7.06
C THR A 213 16.44 5.62 6.83
N ASP A 214 15.62 5.87 7.85
CA ASP A 214 14.17 5.84 7.75
C ASP A 214 13.66 7.08 7.00
N SER A 215 12.93 6.87 5.90
CA SER A 215 12.33 7.92 5.08
C SER A 215 11.28 8.76 5.82
N HIS A 216 10.75 8.29 6.95
CA HIS A 216 9.90 9.08 7.84
C HIS A 216 10.67 10.12 8.66
N ILE A 217 11.99 9.96 8.79
CA ILE A 217 12.87 10.81 9.62
C ILE A 217 13.78 11.69 8.76
N GLY A 218 14.25 11.19 7.63
CA GLY A 218 15.15 11.88 6.72
C GLY A 218 15.13 11.29 5.33
N ILE A 219 15.97 11.79 4.42
CA ILE A 219 16.04 11.24 3.06
C ILE A 219 17.03 10.09 3.02
N PRO A 220 16.57 8.86 2.72
CA PRO A 220 17.45 7.72 2.49
C PRO A 220 18.25 7.89 1.21
N VAL A 221 19.42 7.27 1.17
CA VAL A 221 20.31 7.29 0.00
C VAL A 221 20.63 5.86 -0.41
N VAL A 222 20.39 5.52 -1.67
CA VAL A 222 20.81 4.26 -2.27
C VAL A 222 22.00 4.57 -3.19
N ARG A 223 23.17 4.00 -2.85
CA ARG A 223 24.43 4.18 -3.61
C ARG A 223 24.61 3.02 -4.60
N ALA A 224 23.66 2.89 -5.50
CA ALA A 224 23.70 1.93 -6.60
C ALA A 224 23.91 2.68 -7.91
N ASP A 225 24.83 2.20 -8.74
CA ASP A 225 24.88 2.61 -10.14
C ASP A 225 23.71 2.00 -10.92
N ARG A 226 23.50 2.43 -12.16
CA ARG A 226 22.38 1.96 -12.97
C ARG A 226 22.41 0.44 -13.16
N LYS A 227 23.58 -0.16 -13.34
CA LYS A 227 23.72 -1.60 -13.54
C LYS A 227 23.23 -2.37 -12.31
N ARG A 228 23.72 -2.00 -11.11
CA ARG A 228 23.28 -2.62 -9.87
C ARG A 228 21.79 -2.40 -9.66
N LEU A 229 21.30 -1.18 -9.92
CA LEU A 229 19.87 -0.88 -9.77
C LEU A 229 19.01 -1.82 -10.63
N ASP A 230 19.41 -2.05 -11.88
CA ASP A 230 18.71 -2.96 -12.79
C ASP A 230 18.77 -4.42 -12.33
N GLU A 231 19.92 -4.89 -11.83
CA GLU A 231 20.16 -6.29 -11.48
C GLU A 231 19.58 -6.66 -10.10
N LEU A 232 19.42 -5.73 -9.16
CA LEU A 232 18.99 -6.00 -7.80
C LEU A 232 17.68 -5.32 -7.45
N GLU A 233 17.67 -4.00 -7.42
CA GLU A 233 16.54 -3.23 -6.88
C GLU A 233 15.32 -3.25 -7.82
N LEU A 234 15.54 -3.11 -9.14
CA LEU A 234 14.46 -3.07 -10.15
C LEU A 234 13.98 -4.44 -10.61
N ALA A 235 14.78 -5.49 -10.44
CA ALA A 235 14.44 -6.82 -10.93
C ALA A 235 13.06 -7.34 -10.41
N PRO A 236 12.70 -7.24 -9.12
CA PRO A 236 11.38 -7.65 -8.64
C PRO A 236 10.24 -6.79 -9.20
N PHE A 237 10.50 -5.50 -9.44
CA PHE A 237 9.49 -4.61 -10.05
C PHE A 237 9.24 -4.97 -11.52
N GLN A 238 10.27 -5.34 -12.29
CA GLN A 238 10.07 -5.79 -13.66
C GLN A 238 9.19 -7.04 -13.71
N VAL A 239 9.47 -8.03 -12.86
CA VAL A 239 8.65 -9.25 -12.78
C VAL A 239 7.22 -8.92 -12.36
N ALA A 240 7.03 -7.99 -11.43
CA ALA A 240 5.69 -7.55 -11.02
C ALA A 240 4.94 -6.82 -12.15
N ILE A 241 5.64 -6.02 -12.96
CA ILE A 241 5.07 -5.36 -14.15
C ILE A 241 4.63 -6.39 -15.19
N ASP A 242 5.48 -7.39 -15.45
CA ASP A 242 5.19 -8.48 -16.39
C ASP A 242 4.01 -9.35 -15.90
N GLU A 243 3.87 -9.52 -14.57
CA GLU A 243 2.73 -10.21 -13.94
C GLU A 243 1.44 -9.37 -13.96
N GLY A 244 1.54 -8.07 -14.23
CA GLY A 244 0.40 -7.18 -14.36
C GLY A 244 0.02 -6.45 -13.07
N VAL A 245 0.98 -6.08 -12.23
CA VAL A 245 0.74 -5.19 -11.10
C VAL A 245 0.00 -3.91 -11.54
N ASP A 246 -1.00 -3.50 -10.78
CA ASP A 246 -1.90 -2.41 -11.19
C ASP A 246 -1.32 -1.01 -10.91
N ALA A 247 -0.49 -0.92 -9.88
CA ALA A 247 0.18 0.32 -9.53
C ALA A 247 1.61 0.10 -9.02
N ILE A 248 2.38 1.17 -9.08
CA ILE A 248 3.69 1.30 -8.42
C ILE A 248 3.61 2.49 -7.45
N MET A 249 4.11 2.29 -6.22
CA MET A 249 4.30 3.37 -5.26
C MET A 249 5.77 3.76 -5.21
N THR A 250 6.04 5.07 -5.29
CA THR A 250 7.41 5.60 -5.30
C THR A 250 8.01 5.63 -3.90
N ALA A 251 9.34 5.75 -3.82
CA ALA A 251 10.06 5.98 -2.58
C ALA A 251 10.70 7.38 -2.55
N HIS A 252 10.63 8.04 -1.40
CA HIS A 252 11.32 9.32 -1.18
C HIS A 252 12.80 9.08 -0.84
N LEU A 253 13.60 8.66 -1.82
CA LEU A 253 15.02 8.35 -1.66
C LEU A 253 15.89 8.99 -2.75
N GLN A 254 17.17 9.20 -2.47
CA GLN A 254 18.15 9.74 -3.42
C GLN A 254 18.97 8.64 -4.08
N LEU A 255 19.29 8.85 -5.36
CA LEU A 255 20.10 8.00 -6.22
C LEU A 255 21.30 8.79 -6.79
N PRO A 256 22.29 9.18 -5.98
CA PRO A 256 23.36 10.09 -6.44
C PRO A 256 24.24 9.50 -7.54
N GLU A 257 24.38 8.18 -7.62
CA GLU A 257 25.19 7.51 -8.66
C GLU A 257 24.45 7.41 -10.01
N VAL A 258 23.11 7.59 -10.00
CA VAL A 258 22.26 7.56 -11.22
C VAL A 258 21.91 8.98 -11.67
N LEU A 259 21.52 9.83 -10.72
CA LEU A 259 21.00 11.17 -11.00
C LEU A 259 22.03 12.29 -10.80
N GLY A 260 23.17 11.98 -10.20
CA GLY A 260 24.19 12.95 -9.81
C GLY A 260 23.99 13.52 -8.40
N PRO A 261 25.03 14.14 -7.83
CA PRO A 261 24.99 14.75 -6.51
C PRO A 261 23.97 15.90 -6.45
N GLY A 262 23.15 15.95 -5.40
CA GLY A 262 22.18 17.03 -5.18
C GLY A 262 20.92 16.92 -6.02
N ALA A 263 20.73 15.83 -6.80
CA ALA A 263 19.49 15.57 -7.51
C ALA A 263 18.30 15.41 -6.54
N PRO A 264 17.07 15.69 -7.00
CA PRO A 264 15.88 15.49 -6.19
C PRO A 264 15.68 14.00 -5.85
N PRO A 265 14.87 13.69 -4.83
CA PRO A 265 14.45 12.31 -4.55
C PRO A 265 13.77 11.66 -5.76
N ALA A 266 13.84 10.33 -5.85
CA ALA A 266 13.30 9.54 -6.96
C ALA A 266 11.83 9.90 -7.30
N THR A 267 10.98 10.11 -6.30
CA THR A 267 9.58 10.55 -6.48
C THR A 267 9.45 11.85 -7.29
N LEU A 268 10.45 12.73 -7.23
CA LEU A 268 10.44 14.06 -7.87
C LEU A 268 11.34 14.11 -9.12
N ALA A 269 11.91 12.99 -9.54
CA ALA A 269 12.85 12.90 -10.65
C ALA A 269 12.20 12.29 -11.90
N PRO A 270 11.99 13.08 -12.97
CA PRO A 270 11.47 12.54 -14.25
C PRO A 270 12.32 11.40 -14.81
N GLU A 271 13.63 11.45 -14.59
CA GLU A 271 14.58 10.40 -15.02
C GLU A 271 14.22 9.04 -14.40
N VAL A 272 13.69 9.01 -13.18
CA VAL A 272 13.27 7.78 -12.50
C VAL A 272 11.84 7.42 -12.88
N MET A 273 10.92 8.38 -12.77
CA MET A 273 9.49 8.10 -12.88
C MET A 273 9.01 7.96 -14.32
N THR A 274 9.60 8.74 -15.23
CA THR A 274 9.26 8.68 -16.66
C THR A 274 10.24 7.78 -17.40
N ASN A 275 11.55 8.09 -17.39
CA ASN A 275 12.49 7.37 -18.25
C ASN A 275 12.66 5.91 -17.79
N ILE A 276 12.96 5.66 -16.49
CA ILE A 276 13.15 4.28 -16.02
C ILE A 276 11.83 3.53 -15.95
N LEU A 277 10.83 4.04 -15.19
CA LEU A 277 9.61 3.27 -14.92
C LEU A 277 8.70 3.15 -16.14
N ARG A 278 8.43 4.28 -16.84
CA ARG A 278 7.49 4.28 -17.96
C ARG A 278 8.13 3.80 -19.26
N ASP A 279 9.30 4.36 -19.61
CA ASP A 279 9.90 4.14 -20.92
C ASP A 279 10.73 2.85 -20.96
N ASP A 280 11.69 2.66 -20.02
CA ASP A 280 12.57 1.49 -20.03
C ASP A 280 11.82 0.22 -19.57
N MET A 281 11.07 0.28 -18.45
CA MET A 281 10.36 -0.87 -17.88
C MET A 281 8.95 -1.07 -18.45
N GLY A 282 8.42 -0.12 -19.22
CA GLY A 282 7.14 -0.23 -19.92
C GLY A 282 5.90 -0.16 -19.05
N PHE A 283 5.99 0.35 -17.81
CA PHE A 283 4.85 0.38 -16.89
C PHE A 283 3.76 1.35 -17.33
N GLN A 284 2.51 0.87 -17.43
CA GLN A 284 1.36 1.65 -17.88
C GLN A 284 0.29 1.89 -16.79
N GLY A 285 0.45 1.26 -15.60
CA GLY A 285 -0.50 1.38 -14.49
C GLY A 285 -0.46 2.73 -13.77
N LEU A 286 -1.15 2.81 -12.62
CA LEU A 286 -1.12 4.00 -11.77
C LEU A 286 0.24 4.13 -11.06
N VAL A 287 0.69 5.37 -10.89
CA VAL A 287 1.84 5.70 -10.05
C VAL A 287 1.37 6.53 -8.86
N PHE A 288 1.51 5.96 -7.67
CA PHE A 288 1.29 6.66 -6.41
C PHE A 288 2.61 7.26 -5.91
N THR A 289 2.57 8.45 -5.35
CA THR A 289 3.66 8.84 -4.43
C THR A 289 3.60 7.98 -3.17
N ASP A 290 4.68 7.84 -2.42
CA ASP A 290 4.58 7.57 -0.99
C ASP A 290 3.94 8.77 -0.28
N ALA A 291 3.62 8.65 1.01
CA ALA A 291 2.92 9.70 1.75
C ALA A 291 3.68 11.03 1.73
N MET A 292 3.05 12.08 1.17
CA MET A 292 3.68 13.39 1.00
C MET A 292 3.93 14.13 2.31
N THR A 293 3.45 13.59 3.43
CA THR A 293 3.73 14.09 4.78
C THR A 293 5.04 13.59 5.37
N MET A 294 5.77 12.71 4.68
CA MET A 294 7.04 12.17 5.17
C MET A 294 8.13 13.26 5.20
N ARG A 295 8.85 13.33 6.32
CA ARG A 295 9.85 14.40 6.55
C ARG A 295 10.98 14.41 5.53
N GLY A 296 11.33 13.27 5.00
CA GLY A 296 12.33 13.16 3.94
C GLY A 296 12.04 14.05 2.72
N ILE A 297 10.79 14.38 2.44
CA ILE A 297 10.42 15.26 1.33
C ILE A 297 9.95 16.64 1.78
N THR A 298 9.18 16.71 2.87
CA THR A 298 8.61 17.97 3.35
C THR A 298 9.64 18.96 3.85
N ASP A 299 10.73 18.47 4.47
CA ASP A 299 11.82 19.31 4.96
C ASP A 299 12.60 19.98 3.81
N MET A 300 12.56 19.43 2.58
CA MET A 300 13.26 20.00 1.43
C MET A 300 12.40 20.94 0.58
N TYR A 301 11.13 20.60 0.35
CA TYR A 301 10.32 21.29 -0.66
C TYR A 301 9.01 21.85 -0.12
N GLY A 302 8.56 21.43 1.06
CA GLY A 302 7.18 21.63 1.48
C GLY A 302 6.19 20.78 0.67
N ILE A 303 5.00 20.54 1.22
CA ILE A 303 4.03 19.57 0.65
C ILE A 303 3.51 19.99 -0.72
N ALA A 304 3.14 21.27 -0.88
CA ALA A 304 2.55 21.78 -2.12
C ALA A 304 3.53 21.70 -3.29
N GLU A 305 4.74 22.23 -3.15
CA GLU A 305 5.76 22.18 -4.21
C GLU A 305 6.23 20.75 -4.49
N ALA A 306 6.35 19.89 -3.47
CA ALA A 306 6.67 18.48 -3.67
C ALA A 306 5.56 17.75 -4.45
N SER A 307 4.29 18.05 -4.19
CA SER A 307 3.15 17.49 -4.94
C SER A 307 3.16 17.88 -6.40
N ILE A 308 3.43 19.16 -6.69
CA ILE A 308 3.58 19.66 -8.06
C ILE A 308 4.72 18.92 -8.77
N ARG A 309 5.90 18.84 -8.16
CA ARG A 309 7.08 18.16 -8.74
C ARG A 309 6.84 16.66 -8.96
N ALA A 310 6.11 16.00 -8.06
CA ALA A 310 5.75 14.59 -8.24
C ALA A 310 4.87 14.37 -9.49
N ILE A 311 3.91 15.25 -9.72
CA ILE A 311 3.08 15.23 -10.95
C ILE A 311 3.92 15.54 -12.20
N GLU A 312 4.80 16.54 -12.13
CA GLU A 312 5.76 16.86 -13.19
C GLU A 312 6.67 15.68 -13.53
N ALA A 313 7.12 14.93 -12.51
CA ALA A 313 7.97 13.75 -12.66
C ALA A 313 7.26 12.54 -13.29
N GLY A 314 5.94 12.45 -13.18
CA GLY A 314 5.17 11.34 -13.77
C GLY A 314 4.21 10.60 -12.83
N SER A 315 4.12 10.99 -11.55
CA SER A 315 3.16 10.41 -10.61
C SER A 315 1.72 10.74 -11.01
N ASP A 316 0.82 9.78 -10.89
CA ASP A 316 -0.60 9.96 -11.19
C ASP A 316 -1.41 10.39 -9.97
N ILE A 317 -1.01 9.93 -8.79
CA ILE A 317 -1.71 10.13 -7.52
C ILE A 317 -0.75 10.69 -6.48
N VAL A 318 -1.18 11.76 -5.84
CA VAL A 318 -0.55 12.38 -4.65
C VAL A 318 -1.17 11.76 -3.41
N LEU A 319 -0.38 11.01 -2.64
CA LEU A 319 -0.88 10.30 -1.47
C LEU A 319 -0.68 11.10 -0.19
N SER A 320 -1.74 11.26 0.59
CA SER A 320 -1.74 11.84 1.95
C SER A 320 -1.02 13.18 2.09
N PRO A 321 -1.41 14.20 1.33
CA PRO A 321 -0.82 15.54 1.49
C PRO A 321 -1.29 16.27 2.75
N LYS A 322 -2.34 15.85 3.43
CA LYS A 322 -3.05 16.44 4.59
C LYS A 322 -3.64 17.83 4.36
N ALA A 323 -2.87 18.74 3.76
CA ALA A 323 -3.32 20.07 3.41
C ALA A 323 -3.98 20.05 2.01
N VAL A 324 -5.11 19.35 1.89
CA VAL A 324 -5.76 19.06 0.60
C VAL A 324 -6.07 20.35 -0.17
N ASP A 325 -6.72 21.32 0.47
CA ASP A 325 -7.08 22.61 -0.17
C ASP A 325 -5.84 23.35 -0.67
N ASP A 326 -4.80 23.48 0.18
CA ASP A 326 -3.56 24.19 -0.18
C ASP A 326 -2.85 23.50 -1.36
N VAL A 327 -2.91 22.18 -1.44
CA VAL A 327 -2.31 21.41 -2.54
C VAL A 327 -3.12 21.55 -3.82
N ILE A 328 -4.45 21.55 -3.72
CA ILE A 328 -5.32 21.81 -4.88
C ILE A 328 -5.06 23.22 -5.45
N ASP A 329 -5.05 24.23 -4.60
CA ASP A 329 -4.80 25.63 -4.98
C ASP A 329 -3.41 25.77 -5.63
N ALA A 330 -2.39 25.16 -5.05
CA ALA A 330 -1.04 25.20 -5.60
C ALA A 330 -0.90 24.48 -6.96
N ILE A 331 -1.57 23.34 -7.15
CA ILE A 331 -1.59 22.65 -8.45
C ILE A 331 -2.37 23.48 -9.49
N GLU A 332 -3.49 24.12 -9.09
CA GLU A 332 -4.25 24.99 -9.97
C GLU A 332 -3.40 26.17 -10.45
N ASP A 333 -2.69 26.82 -9.55
CA ASP A 333 -1.70 27.87 -9.87
C ASP A 333 -0.60 27.36 -10.81
N ALA A 334 -0.06 26.16 -10.56
CA ALA A 334 0.95 25.56 -11.42
C ALA A 334 0.43 25.27 -12.84
N VAL A 335 -0.85 24.94 -12.99
CA VAL A 335 -1.48 24.78 -14.31
C VAL A 335 -1.63 26.14 -14.99
N GLN A 336 -2.09 27.17 -14.28
CA GLN A 336 -2.22 28.52 -14.81
C GLN A 336 -0.87 29.11 -15.26
N GLN A 337 0.21 28.77 -14.55
CA GLN A 337 1.58 29.16 -14.89
C GLN A 337 2.22 28.31 -15.98
N GLY A 338 1.54 27.26 -16.45
CA GLY A 338 2.01 26.38 -17.51
C GLY A 338 3.08 25.36 -17.06
N ARG A 339 3.29 25.17 -15.76
CA ARG A 339 4.17 24.12 -15.22
C ARG A 339 3.58 22.72 -15.43
N ILE A 340 2.29 22.56 -15.17
CA ILE A 340 1.55 21.33 -15.41
C ILE A 340 0.52 21.61 -16.50
N SER A 341 0.46 20.78 -17.54
CA SER A 341 -0.61 20.91 -18.53
C SER A 341 -1.90 20.24 -18.03
N ARG A 342 -3.07 20.80 -18.41
CA ARG A 342 -4.35 20.13 -18.17
C ARG A 342 -4.35 18.69 -18.73
N GLY A 343 -3.78 18.48 -19.91
CA GLY A 343 -3.66 17.16 -20.53
C GLY A 343 -2.86 16.16 -19.69
N ARG A 344 -1.84 16.61 -18.93
CA ARG A 344 -1.12 15.75 -17.99
C ARG A 344 -2.04 15.23 -16.86
N LEU A 345 -2.87 16.09 -16.30
CA LEU A 345 -3.86 15.70 -15.29
C LEU A 345 -4.93 14.77 -15.88
N GLU A 346 -5.41 15.07 -17.09
CA GLU A 346 -6.41 14.24 -17.78
C GLU A 346 -5.91 12.81 -18.03
N ILE A 347 -4.62 12.62 -18.33
CA ILE A 347 -4.00 11.30 -18.46
C ILE A 347 -4.07 10.54 -17.12
N SER A 348 -3.71 11.17 -16.02
CA SER A 348 -3.77 10.56 -14.68
C SER A 348 -5.19 10.21 -14.26
N VAL A 349 -6.13 11.16 -14.44
CA VAL A 349 -7.53 10.95 -14.06
C VAL A 349 -8.18 9.87 -14.94
N ARG A 350 -7.87 9.83 -16.24
CA ARG A 350 -8.33 8.75 -17.12
C ARG A 350 -7.88 7.38 -16.62
N ARG A 351 -6.61 7.22 -16.20
CA ARG A 351 -6.11 5.97 -15.61
C ARG A 351 -6.90 5.60 -14.35
N LEU A 352 -7.09 6.57 -13.44
CA LEU A 352 -7.85 6.37 -12.21
C LEU A 352 -9.31 5.96 -12.48
N LEU A 353 -10.01 6.68 -13.37
CA LEU A 353 -11.38 6.37 -13.75
C LEU A 353 -11.49 4.99 -14.43
N THR A 354 -10.53 4.63 -15.26
CA THR A 354 -10.45 3.29 -15.86
C THR A 354 -10.35 2.19 -14.79
N ILE A 355 -9.55 2.39 -13.75
CA ILE A 355 -9.44 1.48 -12.62
C ILE A 355 -10.77 1.42 -11.84
N LYS A 356 -11.39 2.56 -11.54
CA LYS A 356 -12.70 2.59 -10.88
C LYS A 356 -13.76 1.85 -11.69
N ALA A 357 -13.73 1.98 -13.01
CA ALA A 357 -14.65 1.29 -13.92
C ALA A 357 -14.39 -0.23 -13.97
N ARG A 358 -13.13 -0.67 -14.04
CA ARG A 358 -12.73 -2.10 -13.97
C ARG A 358 -13.21 -2.76 -12.68
N LEU A 359 -13.13 -2.04 -11.55
CA LEU A 359 -13.63 -2.49 -10.26
C LEU A 359 -15.17 -2.47 -10.16
N GLY A 360 -15.87 -1.98 -11.18
CA GLY A 360 -17.32 -1.88 -11.21
C GLY A 360 -17.89 -0.76 -10.31
N LEU A 361 -17.06 0.16 -9.78
CA LEU A 361 -17.48 1.17 -8.82
C LEU A 361 -18.51 2.17 -9.39
N HIS A 362 -18.57 2.33 -10.68
CA HIS A 362 -19.58 3.15 -11.36
C HIS A 362 -21.00 2.53 -11.33
N ARG A 363 -21.10 1.22 -11.04
CA ARG A 363 -22.36 0.47 -10.93
C ARG A 363 -22.69 0.16 -9.48
N GLU A 364 -21.70 -0.38 -8.75
CA GLU A 364 -21.85 -0.79 -7.36
C GLU A 364 -20.62 -0.33 -6.56
N ARG A 365 -20.82 0.57 -5.62
CA ARG A 365 -19.77 1.18 -4.80
C ARG A 365 -19.87 0.86 -3.32
N PHE A 366 -20.98 0.21 -2.90
CA PHE A 366 -21.22 -0.10 -1.51
C PHE A 366 -20.86 -1.54 -1.18
N VAL A 367 -20.55 -1.77 0.08
CA VAL A 367 -20.31 -3.13 0.60
C VAL A 367 -21.30 -3.47 1.71
N SER A 368 -21.67 -4.76 1.80
CA SER A 368 -22.61 -5.23 2.81
C SER A 368 -21.91 -5.52 4.13
N LEU A 369 -22.52 -5.08 5.25
CA LEU A 369 -22.07 -5.47 6.59
C LEU A 369 -22.15 -6.98 6.82
N GLU A 370 -23.14 -7.66 6.19
CA GLU A 370 -23.28 -9.12 6.30
C GLU A 370 -22.14 -9.91 5.67
N GLU A 371 -21.46 -9.36 4.65
CA GLU A 371 -20.30 -9.99 4.02
C GLU A 371 -19.06 -9.95 4.91
N VAL A 372 -18.96 -8.97 5.81
CA VAL A 372 -17.87 -8.88 6.79
C VAL A 372 -17.82 -10.15 7.63
N ASP A 373 -18.95 -10.54 8.23
CA ASP A 373 -19.02 -11.69 9.13
C ASP A 373 -18.75 -13.04 8.41
N LYS A 374 -18.97 -13.08 7.09
CA LYS A 374 -18.76 -14.29 6.28
C LYS A 374 -17.32 -14.43 5.76
N LEU A 375 -16.59 -13.32 5.62
CA LEU A 375 -15.34 -13.29 4.87
C LEU A 375 -14.15 -12.82 5.68
N VAL A 376 -14.33 -11.97 6.72
CA VAL A 376 -13.22 -11.34 7.44
C VAL A 376 -12.86 -12.15 8.67
N GLY A 377 -11.58 -12.51 8.79
CA GLY A 377 -11.05 -13.23 9.95
C GLY A 377 -11.66 -14.62 10.19
N VAL A 378 -12.17 -15.26 9.15
CA VAL A 378 -12.83 -16.56 9.27
C VAL A 378 -11.85 -17.67 9.65
N GLY A 379 -12.37 -18.75 10.27
CA GLY A 379 -11.55 -19.83 10.82
C GLY A 379 -10.58 -20.48 9.81
N SER A 380 -10.97 -20.60 8.55
CA SER A 380 -10.09 -21.15 7.49
C SER A 380 -8.92 -20.22 7.15
N HIS A 381 -9.12 -18.92 7.18
CA HIS A 381 -8.07 -17.92 6.94
C HIS A 381 -7.07 -17.91 8.10
N ASN A 382 -7.57 -17.91 9.35
CA ASN A 382 -6.73 -17.99 10.55
C ASN A 382 -5.92 -19.28 10.60
N ALA A 383 -6.52 -20.43 10.26
CA ALA A 383 -5.81 -21.72 10.20
C ALA A 383 -4.69 -21.74 9.15
N PHE A 384 -4.90 -21.02 8.02
CA PHE A 384 -3.82 -20.84 7.04
C PHE A 384 -2.70 -19.93 7.58
N ALA A 385 -3.05 -18.83 8.26
CA ALA A 385 -2.06 -17.94 8.89
C ALA A 385 -1.22 -18.68 9.94
N ASP A 386 -1.85 -19.51 10.79
CA ASP A 386 -1.17 -20.38 11.76
C ASP A 386 -0.24 -21.36 11.07
N THR A 387 -0.69 -21.97 9.96
CA THR A 387 0.14 -22.89 9.17
C THR A 387 1.36 -22.17 8.58
N ALA A 388 1.16 -20.97 8.03
CA ALA A 388 2.25 -20.16 7.51
C ALA A 388 3.24 -19.77 8.61
N ALA A 389 2.76 -19.34 9.78
CA ALA A 389 3.59 -19.02 10.92
C ALA A 389 4.42 -20.24 11.37
N ALA A 390 3.79 -21.40 11.53
CA ALA A 390 4.48 -22.63 11.91
C ALA A 390 5.55 -23.05 10.89
N ARG A 391 5.27 -22.95 9.58
CA ARG A 391 6.21 -23.33 8.52
C ARG A 391 7.36 -22.34 8.31
N SER A 392 7.21 -21.11 8.77
CA SER A 392 8.24 -20.08 8.66
C SER A 392 9.31 -20.18 9.74
N ILE A 393 9.07 -20.99 10.80
CA ILE A 393 10.02 -21.14 11.90
C ILE A 393 11.31 -21.74 11.37
N THR A 394 12.40 -20.99 11.49
CA THR A 394 13.71 -21.36 10.97
C THR A 394 14.69 -21.60 12.11
N LEU A 395 15.21 -22.82 12.20
CA LEU A 395 16.26 -23.16 13.16
C LEU A 395 17.60 -22.62 12.67
N VAL A 396 17.98 -21.45 13.17
CA VAL A 396 19.23 -20.77 12.77
C VAL A 396 20.45 -21.46 13.41
N ARG A 397 20.33 -21.93 14.66
CA ARG A 397 21.43 -22.56 15.39
C ARG A 397 20.93 -23.40 16.55
N ASP A 398 21.34 -24.67 16.62
CA ASP A 398 21.19 -25.57 17.77
C ASP A 398 22.40 -26.49 17.90
N THR A 399 23.55 -25.95 18.31
CA THR A 399 24.82 -26.68 18.44
C THR A 399 24.79 -27.73 19.55
N LYS A 400 23.89 -27.58 20.51
CA LYS A 400 23.72 -28.52 21.64
C LYS A 400 22.58 -29.52 21.41
N ARG A 401 21.88 -29.45 20.28
CA ARG A 401 20.71 -30.29 19.94
C ARG A 401 19.67 -30.32 21.06
N LEU A 402 19.26 -29.14 21.52
CA LEU A 402 18.26 -28.93 22.57
C LEU A 402 16.82 -29.03 22.06
N LEU A 403 16.63 -28.98 20.76
CA LEU A 403 15.30 -29.03 20.13
C LEU A 403 15.06 -30.40 19.47
N PRO A 404 13.81 -30.92 19.50
CA PRO A 404 12.68 -30.39 20.28
C PRO A 404 12.88 -30.57 21.79
N MET A 405 12.42 -29.62 22.59
CA MET A 405 12.39 -29.76 24.03
C MET A 405 11.33 -30.79 24.42
N ASP A 406 11.70 -31.77 25.26
CA ASP A 406 10.73 -32.70 25.82
C ASP A 406 9.82 -31.95 26.81
N ALA A 407 8.54 -31.82 26.47
CA ALA A 407 7.54 -31.18 27.31
C ALA A 407 7.33 -31.87 28.67
N LEU A 408 7.77 -33.14 28.81
CA LEU A 408 7.72 -33.89 30.03
C LEU A 408 9.01 -33.79 30.84
N SER A 409 10.06 -33.17 30.30
CA SER A 409 11.30 -32.98 31.04
C SER A 409 11.10 -31.89 32.10
N MET A 410 11.35 -32.24 33.36
CA MET A 410 11.29 -31.33 34.52
C MET A 410 12.50 -30.37 34.57
N VAL A 411 13.09 -30.04 33.41
CA VAL A 411 14.21 -29.11 33.33
C VAL A 411 13.71 -27.69 33.49
N PRO A 412 14.18 -26.91 34.48
CA PRO A 412 13.82 -25.51 34.62
C PRO A 412 14.17 -24.74 33.35
N THR A 413 13.18 -24.14 32.73
CA THR A 413 13.35 -23.35 31.50
C THR A 413 13.08 -21.88 31.80
N LEU A 414 14.07 -21.02 31.54
CA LEU A 414 13.88 -19.56 31.60
C LEU A 414 13.54 -19.06 30.22
N HIS A 415 12.31 -18.51 30.07
CA HIS A 415 11.91 -17.79 28.89
C HIS A 415 12.18 -16.29 29.09
N ILE A 416 13.00 -15.70 28.20
CA ILE A 416 13.26 -14.26 28.19
C ILE A 416 12.68 -13.71 26.90
N HIS A 417 11.67 -12.85 27.04
CA HIS A 417 11.08 -12.13 25.93
C HIS A 417 11.56 -10.68 25.91
N TYR A 418 12.22 -10.29 24.82
CA TYR A 418 12.59 -8.90 24.56
C TYR A 418 11.69 -8.34 23.46
N ALA A 419 10.86 -7.35 23.79
CA ALA A 419 10.02 -6.68 22.85
C ALA A 419 10.43 -5.21 22.75
N GLY A 420 10.89 -4.77 21.58
CA GLY A 420 11.29 -3.40 21.32
C GLY A 420 10.12 -2.41 21.22
N SER A 421 8.89 -2.85 21.40
CA SER A 421 7.69 -2.02 21.40
C SER A 421 6.67 -2.49 22.44
N THR A 422 5.71 -1.62 22.78
CA THR A 422 4.59 -1.89 23.70
C THR A 422 3.57 -2.92 23.18
N ARG A 423 3.89 -3.74 22.20
CA ARG A 423 3.04 -4.85 21.74
C ARG A 423 3.00 -5.95 22.80
N LEU A 424 2.36 -5.67 23.94
CA LEU A 424 2.23 -6.54 25.10
C LEU A 424 1.50 -7.87 24.82
N TRP A 425 0.75 -7.93 23.72
CA TRP A 425 -0.01 -9.13 23.31
C TRP A 425 0.84 -10.21 22.62
N ALA A 426 2.03 -9.88 22.13
CA ALA A 426 2.96 -10.88 21.60
C ALA A 426 3.40 -11.93 22.65
N ASN A 427 3.17 -11.66 23.94
CA ASN A 427 3.52 -12.55 25.05
C ASN A 427 2.44 -13.58 25.41
N ARG A 428 1.24 -13.51 24.87
CA ARG A 428 0.11 -14.36 25.31
C ARG A 428 0.29 -15.84 25.00
N ALA A 429 1.06 -16.17 23.94
CA ALA A 429 1.29 -17.57 23.58
C ALA A 429 2.17 -18.36 24.59
N PHE A 430 2.96 -17.66 25.43
CA PHE A 430 3.89 -18.27 26.36
C PHE A 430 3.58 -17.98 27.85
N GLY A 431 2.57 -17.20 28.13
CA GLY A 431 2.22 -16.75 29.48
C GLY A 431 0.98 -17.42 30.10
N ASN A 432 0.39 -18.42 29.46
CA ASN A 432 -0.72 -19.24 29.96
C ASN A 432 -0.28 -20.65 30.27
#